data_0c150859894a1b7049c3be43f1588146
#
_entry.id   0c150859894a1b7049c3be43f1588146
#
_cell.length_a   1.000
_cell.length_b   1.000
_cell.length_c   1.000
_cell.angle_alpha   90.00
_cell.angle_beta   90.00
_cell.angle_gamma   90.00
#
_symmetry.space_group_name_H-M   'P 1'
#
loop_
_entity.id
_entity.type
_entity.pdbx_description
1 polymer ?
#
loop_
_entity_poly.entity_id
_entity_poly.type
_entity_poly.pdbx_seq_one_letter_code
_entity_poly.pdbx_strand_id
1 'polypeptide(L)'
;MKIICYCGSLRFKKLFEKYEYESVFKGEIALLPCCMFVDIEREYGALSDYKQKADEQHKRKIDICDEVFVINENGYIGESTRSEIDYAIKIGKPVKYMVS
;
A
#
# COMPACT_ATOMS: atom_id res chain seq x y z
N MET A 1 14.10 -8.61 10.23
CA MET A 1 13.53 -7.31 9.85
C MET A 1 12.03 -7.42 9.74
N LYS A 2 11.32 -6.46 10.32
CA LYS A 2 9.88 -6.41 10.22
C LYS A 2 9.46 -5.93 8.82
N ILE A 3 8.47 -6.59 8.24
CA ILE A 3 7.95 -6.24 6.91
C ILE A 3 6.61 -5.54 7.09
N ILE A 4 6.54 -4.29 6.64
CA ILE A 4 5.35 -3.46 6.73
C ILE A 4 4.77 -3.26 5.32
N CYS A 5 3.51 -3.62 5.12
CA CYS A 5 2.81 -3.35 3.87
C CYS A 5 2.00 -2.06 4.01
N TYR A 6 2.36 -1.06 3.22
CA TYR A 6 1.68 0.23 3.24
C TYR A 6 0.52 0.23 2.26
N CYS A 7 -0.66 0.59 2.72
CA CYS A 7 -1.87 0.70 1.92
C CYS A 7 -2.39 2.13 1.99
N GLY A 8 -2.95 2.61 0.90
CA GLY A 8 -3.49 3.97 0.85
C GLY A 8 -3.70 4.43 -0.58
N SER A 9 -4.39 5.55 -0.73
CA SER A 9 -4.62 6.15 -2.04
C SER A 9 -3.31 6.62 -2.65
N LEU A 10 -3.16 6.44 -3.97
CA LEU A 10 -1.99 6.92 -4.69
C LEU A 10 -1.88 8.45 -4.67
N ARG A 11 -2.92 9.16 -4.25
CA ARG A 11 -2.85 10.62 -4.04
C ARG A 11 -1.85 11.00 -2.96
N PHE A 12 -1.51 10.05 -2.07
CA PHE A 12 -0.61 10.30 -0.94
C PHE A 12 0.84 9.92 -1.25
N LYS A 13 1.29 10.11 -2.49
CA LYS A 13 2.64 9.71 -2.94
C LYS A 13 3.75 10.21 -2.02
N LYS A 14 3.67 11.46 -1.57
CA LYS A 14 4.69 12.04 -0.70
C LYS A 14 4.76 11.35 0.66
N LEU A 15 3.62 10.91 1.17
CA LEU A 15 3.58 10.19 2.44
C LEU A 15 4.17 8.79 2.28
N PHE A 16 3.84 8.09 1.19
CA PHE A 16 4.48 6.80 0.91
C PHE A 16 6.00 6.93 0.83
N GLU A 17 6.49 7.93 0.12
CA GLU A 17 7.91 8.20 -0.01
C GLU A 17 8.55 8.44 1.36
N LYS A 18 7.89 9.25 2.20
CA LYS A 18 8.37 9.55 3.55
C LYS A 18 8.49 8.29 4.40
N TYR A 19 7.45 7.46 4.43
CA TYR A 19 7.46 6.24 5.23
C TYR A 19 8.50 5.24 4.71
N GLU A 20 8.65 5.13 3.39
CA GLU A 20 9.68 4.28 2.80
C GLU A 20 11.08 4.75 3.22
N TYR A 21 11.33 6.05 3.13
CA TYR A 21 12.60 6.63 3.55
C TYR A 21 12.88 6.32 5.02
N GLU A 22 11.89 6.54 5.88
CA GLU A 22 12.03 6.31 7.33
C GLU A 22 12.26 4.83 7.66
N SER A 23 11.70 3.92 6.88
CA SER A 23 11.84 2.49 7.12
C SER A 23 13.30 2.04 7.05
N VAL A 24 14.11 2.68 6.22
CA VAL A 24 15.53 2.36 6.09
C VAL A 24 16.24 2.53 7.43
N PHE A 25 15.94 3.62 8.13
CA PHE A 25 16.57 3.91 9.43
C PHE A 25 16.01 3.06 10.56
N LYS A 26 14.76 2.61 10.43
CA LYS A 26 14.14 1.72 11.41
C LYS A 26 14.54 0.25 11.22
N GLY A 27 15.22 -0.07 10.13
CA GLY A 27 15.55 -1.45 9.81
C GLY A 27 14.33 -2.27 9.44
N GLU A 28 13.33 -1.65 8.82
CA GLU A 28 12.11 -2.30 8.36
C GLU A 28 12.11 -2.39 6.84
N ILE A 29 11.35 -3.36 6.30
CA ILE A 29 11.14 -3.49 4.87
C ILE A 29 9.78 -2.90 4.55
N ALA A 30 9.75 -1.89 3.67
CA ALA A 30 8.50 -1.26 3.23
C ALA A 30 8.06 -1.88 1.92
N LEU A 31 6.83 -2.43 1.90
CA LEU A 31 6.18 -2.89 0.67
C LEU A 31 5.16 -1.84 0.26
N LEU A 32 5.29 -1.31 -0.95
CA LEU A 32 4.45 -0.24 -1.47
C LEU A 32 3.62 -0.73 -2.65
N PRO A 33 2.54 -0.01 -3.02
CA PRO A 33 1.82 -0.31 -4.26
C PRO A 33 2.77 -0.29 -5.47
N CYS A 34 2.59 -1.22 -6.40
CA CYS A 34 3.47 -1.34 -7.56
C CYS A 34 3.36 -0.10 -8.44
N CYS A 35 4.51 0.33 -8.97
CA CYS A 35 4.61 1.43 -9.94
C CYS A 35 3.94 2.73 -9.49
N MET A 36 3.85 2.98 -8.19
CA MET A 36 3.06 4.12 -7.69
C MET A 36 3.69 5.48 -8.00
N PHE A 37 4.97 5.52 -8.33
CA PHE A 37 5.66 6.76 -8.66
C PHE A 37 5.78 7.01 -10.16
N VAL A 38 5.11 6.18 -10.98
CA VAL A 38 5.14 6.24 -12.44
C VAL A 38 3.74 6.52 -12.97
N ASP A 39 3.63 7.39 -13.97
CA ASP A 39 2.39 7.56 -14.71
C ASP A 39 2.27 6.38 -15.68
N ILE A 40 1.55 5.34 -15.27
CA ILE A 40 1.43 4.09 -16.01
C ILE A 40 0.83 4.31 -17.40
N GLU A 41 -0.21 5.15 -17.48
CA GLU A 41 -0.86 5.39 -18.77
C GLU A 41 0.09 6.05 -19.75
N ARG A 42 0.84 7.06 -19.30
CA ARG A 42 1.79 7.77 -20.16
C ARG A 42 2.97 6.89 -20.57
N GLU A 43 3.52 6.12 -19.63
CA GLU A 43 4.76 5.36 -19.87
C GLU A 43 4.52 4.03 -20.58
N TYR A 44 3.41 3.36 -20.29
CA TYR A 44 3.18 1.99 -20.76
C TYR A 44 1.84 1.80 -21.48
N GLY A 45 0.98 2.82 -21.51
CA GLY A 45 -0.33 2.74 -22.11
C GLY A 45 -1.38 2.17 -21.15
N ALA A 46 -2.64 2.44 -21.46
CA ALA A 46 -3.76 1.99 -20.64
C ALA A 46 -4.08 0.52 -20.95
N LEU A 47 -3.76 -0.37 -20.01
CA LEU A 47 -4.11 -1.78 -20.10
C LEU A 47 -5.37 -2.00 -19.26
N SER A 48 -6.40 -2.57 -19.86
CA SER A 48 -7.74 -2.66 -19.26
C SER A 48 -7.79 -3.41 -17.93
N ASP A 49 -6.89 -4.33 -17.71
CA ASP A 49 -6.88 -5.15 -16.49
C ASP A 49 -5.72 -4.82 -15.53
N TYR A 50 -4.97 -3.73 -15.81
CA TYR A 50 -3.82 -3.37 -14.97
C TYR A 50 -4.23 -3.15 -13.52
N LYS A 51 -5.27 -2.34 -13.30
CA LYS A 51 -5.71 -1.99 -11.94
C LYS A 51 -6.09 -3.23 -11.13
N GLN A 52 -6.84 -4.14 -11.75
CA GLN A 52 -7.26 -5.37 -11.09
C GLN A 52 -6.05 -6.23 -10.70
N LYS A 53 -5.10 -6.37 -11.62
CA LYS A 53 -3.88 -7.15 -11.37
C LYS A 53 -2.98 -6.50 -10.33
N ALA A 54 -2.89 -5.17 -10.34
CA ALA A 54 -2.12 -4.43 -9.34
C ALA A 54 -2.73 -4.60 -7.95
N ASP A 55 -4.06 -4.53 -7.83
CA ASP A 55 -4.75 -4.74 -6.56
C ASP A 55 -4.51 -6.17 -6.05
N GLU A 56 -4.56 -7.16 -6.93
CA GLU A 56 -4.29 -8.56 -6.56
C GLU A 56 -2.84 -8.74 -6.10
N GLN A 57 -1.89 -8.13 -6.81
CA GLN A 57 -0.49 -8.19 -6.41
C GLN A 57 -0.28 -7.57 -5.04
N HIS A 58 -0.95 -6.46 -4.75
CA HIS A 58 -0.81 -5.81 -3.44
C HIS A 58 -1.32 -6.70 -2.32
N LYS A 59 -2.38 -7.47 -2.56
CA LYS A 59 -2.86 -8.45 -1.57
C LYS A 59 -1.83 -9.56 -1.32
N ARG A 60 -1.06 -9.94 -2.34
CA ARG A 60 0.06 -10.89 -2.14
C ARG A 60 1.15 -10.28 -1.26
N LYS A 61 1.38 -8.97 -1.37
CA LYS A 61 2.29 -8.28 -0.45
C LYS A 61 1.77 -8.30 0.99
N ILE A 62 0.46 -8.17 1.16
CA ILE A 62 -0.16 -8.30 2.48
C ILE A 62 0.07 -9.70 3.05
N ASP A 63 0.00 -10.74 2.22
CA ASP A 63 0.24 -12.12 2.67
C ASP A 63 1.61 -12.28 3.31
N ILE A 64 2.62 -11.61 2.81
CA ILE A 64 4.01 -11.79 3.28
C ILE A 64 4.44 -10.75 4.31
N CYS A 65 3.62 -9.77 4.62
CA CYS A 65 3.98 -8.74 5.60
C CYS A 65 3.75 -9.19 7.03
N ASP A 66 4.38 -8.49 7.97
CA ASP A 66 4.13 -8.68 9.39
C ASP A 66 2.96 -7.84 9.88
N GLU A 67 2.79 -6.67 9.28
CA GLU A 67 1.64 -5.81 9.58
C GLU A 67 1.34 -4.89 8.40
N VAL A 68 0.10 -4.40 8.37
CA VAL A 68 -0.36 -3.42 7.39
C VAL A 68 -0.41 -2.05 8.08
N PHE A 69 0.07 -1.04 7.37
CA PHE A 69 -0.02 0.35 7.82
C PHE A 69 -0.79 1.14 6.78
N VAL A 70 -1.90 1.75 7.21
CA VAL A 70 -2.80 2.49 6.32
C VAL A 70 -2.46 3.98 6.35
N ILE A 71 -2.10 4.52 5.19
CA ILE A 71 -1.89 5.96 5.02
C ILE A 71 -3.25 6.57 4.68
N ASN A 72 -3.86 7.22 5.68
CA ASN A 72 -5.21 7.76 5.57
C ASN A 72 -5.27 9.22 6.03
N GLU A 73 -4.46 10.07 5.44
CA GLU A 73 -4.45 11.50 5.76
C GLU A 73 -5.87 12.07 5.70
N ASN A 74 -6.23 12.86 6.71
CA ASN A 74 -7.58 13.42 6.88
C ASN A 74 -8.67 12.33 6.95
N GLY A 75 -8.29 11.09 7.27
CA GLY A 75 -9.24 9.98 7.37
C GLY A 75 -9.65 9.39 6.03
N TYR A 76 -9.08 9.85 4.91
CA TYR A 76 -9.51 9.37 3.59
C TYR A 76 -9.06 7.93 3.32
N ILE A 77 -10.02 7.09 2.94
CA ILE A 77 -9.77 5.70 2.52
C ILE A 77 -10.60 5.46 1.26
N GLY A 78 -9.92 5.16 0.14
CA GLY A 78 -10.58 4.85 -1.12
C GLY A 78 -11.04 3.39 -1.18
N GLU A 79 -11.70 3.02 -2.27
CA GLU A 79 -12.26 1.66 -2.43
C GLU A 79 -11.18 0.57 -2.44
N SER A 80 -10.10 0.76 -3.20
CA SER A 80 -9.02 -0.23 -3.26
C SER A 80 -8.38 -0.43 -1.90
N THR A 81 -8.16 0.66 -1.18
CA THR A 81 -7.57 0.61 0.15
C THR A 81 -8.51 -0.10 1.12
N ARG A 82 -9.82 0.17 1.04
CA ARG A 82 -10.80 -0.52 1.88
C ARG A 82 -10.77 -2.03 1.64
N SER A 83 -10.71 -2.44 0.37
CA SER A 83 -10.62 -3.85 0.02
C SER A 83 -9.38 -4.51 0.60
N GLU A 84 -8.24 -3.80 0.57
CA GLU A 84 -6.98 -4.30 1.13
C GLU A 84 -7.04 -4.43 2.64
N ILE A 85 -7.65 -3.44 3.31
CA ILE A 85 -7.84 -3.49 4.77
C ILE A 85 -8.70 -4.69 5.16
N ASP A 86 -9.82 -4.88 4.45
CA ASP A 86 -10.73 -5.99 4.72
C ASP A 86 -10.03 -7.33 4.53
N TYR A 87 -9.21 -7.44 3.48
CA TYR A 87 -8.43 -8.64 3.24
C TYR A 87 -7.43 -8.90 4.36
N ALA A 88 -6.70 -7.87 4.78
CA ALA A 88 -5.72 -8.00 5.86
C ALA A 88 -6.37 -8.46 7.16
N ILE A 89 -7.52 -7.89 7.50
CA ILE A 89 -8.27 -8.29 8.68
C ILE A 89 -8.71 -9.75 8.57
N LYS A 90 -9.22 -10.14 7.40
CA LYS A 90 -9.69 -11.50 7.14
C LYS A 90 -8.59 -12.54 7.38
N ILE A 91 -7.37 -12.25 6.97
CA ILE A 91 -6.26 -13.21 7.13
C ILE A 91 -5.49 -13.01 8.45
N GLY A 92 -5.97 -12.14 9.32
CA GLY A 92 -5.42 -11.99 10.68
C GLY A 92 -4.18 -11.12 10.79
N LYS A 93 -3.90 -10.26 9.81
CA LYS A 93 -2.76 -9.34 9.90
C LYS A 93 -3.11 -8.14 10.77
N PRO A 94 -2.19 -7.69 11.65
CA PRO A 94 -2.40 -6.43 12.36
C PRO A 94 -2.53 -5.27 11.37
N VAL A 95 -3.48 -4.38 11.61
CA VAL A 95 -3.69 -3.20 10.76
C VAL A 95 -3.56 -1.96 11.65
N LYS A 96 -2.65 -1.08 11.28
CA LYS A 96 -2.45 0.20 11.97
C LYS A 96 -2.75 1.34 11.00
N TYR A 97 -3.13 2.48 11.55
CA TYR A 97 -3.53 3.64 10.75
C TYR A 97 -2.66 4.83 11.09
N MET A 98 -2.38 5.67 10.08
CA MET A 98 -1.67 6.93 10.29
C MET A 98 -2.53 7.87 11.14
N VAL A 99 -3.83 7.93 10.83
CA VAL A 99 -4.82 8.71 11.59
C VAL A 99 -5.80 7.74 12.22
N SER A 100 -5.83 7.72 13.55
CA SER A 100 -6.71 6.82 14.31
C SER A 100 -8.13 7.31 14.41
#